data_636108f6cb11e21194537fa0c2caeade
#
_entry.id   636108f6cb11e21194537fa0c2caeade
#
_cell.length_a   1.000
_cell.length_b   1.000
_cell.length_c   1.000
_cell.angle_alpha   90.00
_cell.angle_beta   90.00
_cell.angle_gamma   90.00
#
_symmetry.space_group_name_H-M   'P 1'
#
loop_
_entity.id
_entity.type
_entity.pdbx_description
1 polymer ?
#
loop_
_entity_poly.entity_id
_entity_poly.type
_entity_poly.pdbx_seq_one_letter_code
_entity_poly.pdbx_strand_id
1 'polypeptide(L)' 'GPHAVVSREAALIWCPFPDEEQARAAIAALLDERLIACGNVVPGVQSDFVWQGERGEGSECGTLLKTTAARLDAAMARLE' A
#
# COMPACT_ATOMS: atom_id res chain seq x y z
N GLY A 1 -6.83 -3.99 0.33
CA GLY A 1 -5.56 -4.53 0.82
C GLY A 1 -4.40 -4.23 -0.12
N PRO A 2 -3.19 -4.66 0.25
CA PRO A 2 -2.01 -4.39 -0.59
C PRO A 2 -1.99 -5.27 -1.84
N HIS A 3 -1.50 -4.68 -2.91
CA HIS A 3 -1.26 -5.38 -4.18
C HIS A 3 0.17 -5.09 -4.63
N ALA A 4 0.85 -6.08 -5.19
CA ALA A 4 2.25 -5.93 -5.54
C ALA A 4 2.55 -6.40 -6.96
N VAL A 5 3.55 -5.76 -7.55
CA VAL A 5 4.18 -6.21 -8.79
C VAL A 5 5.67 -6.35 -8.53
N VAL A 6 6.27 -7.37 -9.13
CA VAL A 6 7.68 -7.68 -8.97
C VAL A 6 8.34 -7.75 -10.33
N SER A 7 9.52 -7.14 -10.44
CA SER A 7 10.35 -7.23 -11.63
C SER A 7 11.79 -7.43 -11.17
N ARG A 8 12.34 -8.61 -11.45
CA ARG A 8 13.68 -9.01 -11.01
C ARG A 8 13.79 -8.92 -9.49
N GLU A 9 14.63 -7.98 -8.98
CA GLU A 9 14.86 -7.83 -7.55
C GLU A 9 14.07 -6.70 -6.91
N ALA A 10 13.36 -5.90 -7.71
CA ALA A 10 12.57 -4.77 -7.23
C ALA A 10 11.09 -5.16 -7.11
N ALA A 11 10.40 -4.57 -6.16
CA ALA A 11 8.98 -4.77 -5.97
C ALA A 11 8.28 -3.46 -5.63
N LEU A 12 7.08 -3.30 -6.15
CA LEU A 12 6.19 -2.17 -5.84
C LEU A 12 4.94 -2.71 -5.18
N ILE A 13 4.51 -2.04 -4.10
CA ILE A 13 3.27 -2.38 -3.41
C ILE A 13 2.35 -1.17 -3.48
N TRP A 14 1.12 -1.38 -3.93
CA TRP A 14 0.05 -0.40 -3.83
C TRP A 14 -0.81 -0.78 -2.64
N CYS A 15 -0.99 0.14 -1.70
CA CYS A 15 -1.83 -0.12 -0.53
C CYS A 15 -2.60 1.15 -0.15
N PRO A 16 -3.92 1.17 -0.38
CA PRO A 16 -4.75 2.29 0.04
C PRO A 16 -5.12 2.18 1.52
N PHE A 17 -5.28 3.36 2.14
CA PHE A 17 -5.68 3.50 3.53
C PHE A 17 -6.89 4.43 3.63
N PRO A 18 -7.66 4.37 4.72
CA PRO A 18 -8.82 5.24 4.89
C PRO A 18 -8.47 6.73 4.88
N ASP A 19 -7.29 7.11 5.39
CA ASP A 19 -6.87 8.51 5.48
C ASP A 19 -5.36 8.64 5.43
N GLU A 20 -4.89 9.88 5.33
CA GLU A 20 -3.45 10.17 5.21
C GLU A 20 -2.69 9.84 6.49
N GLU A 21 -3.29 10.03 7.65
CA GLU A 21 -2.65 9.75 8.94
C GLU A 21 -2.29 8.26 9.04
N GLN A 22 -3.23 7.38 8.69
CA GLN A 22 -2.98 5.94 8.70
C GLN A 22 -1.97 5.53 7.65
N ALA A 23 -2.02 6.14 6.46
CA ALA A 23 -1.06 5.89 5.39
C ALA A 23 0.36 6.24 5.84
N ARG A 24 0.55 7.41 6.44
CA ARG A 24 1.86 7.85 6.91
C ARG A 24 2.38 7.00 8.07
N ALA A 25 1.49 6.59 8.97
CA ALA A 25 1.87 5.72 10.08
C ALA A 25 2.36 4.36 9.58
N ALA A 26 1.69 3.81 8.58
CA ALA A 26 2.10 2.54 7.97
C ALA A 26 3.47 2.67 7.30
N ILE A 27 3.69 3.73 6.53
CA ILE A 27 4.98 3.98 5.87
C ILE A 27 6.09 4.10 6.93
N ALA A 28 5.86 4.87 7.99
CA ALA A 28 6.85 5.06 9.05
C ALA A 28 7.23 3.72 9.70
N ALA A 29 6.23 2.89 10.01
CA ALA A 29 6.48 1.57 10.61
C ALA A 29 7.29 0.67 9.68
N LEU A 30 6.93 0.64 8.40
CA LEU A 30 7.64 -0.19 7.42
C LEU A 30 9.08 0.28 7.19
N LEU A 31 9.31 1.59 7.19
CA LEU A 31 10.67 2.14 7.09
C LEU A 31 11.48 1.79 8.33
N ASP A 32 10.91 1.94 9.52
CA ASP A 32 11.58 1.61 10.77
C ASP A 32 11.95 0.13 10.85
N GLU A 33 11.09 -0.73 10.36
CA GLU A 33 11.30 -2.18 10.33
C GLU A 33 12.15 -2.63 9.14
N ARG A 34 12.57 -1.69 8.29
CA ARG A 34 13.40 -1.94 7.10
C ARG A 34 12.75 -2.90 6.11
N LEU A 35 11.44 -2.84 6.01
CA LEU A 35 10.68 -3.66 5.08
C LEU A 35 10.46 -2.98 3.73
N ILE A 36 10.60 -1.66 3.69
CA ILE A 36 10.56 -0.88 2.44
C ILE A 36 11.71 0.11 2.41
N ALA A 37 12.09 0.51 1.22
CA ALA A 37 13.12 1.54 1.01
C ALA A 37 12.51 2.95 0.88
N CYS A 38 11.27 3.03 0.39
CA CYS A 38 10.62 4.31 0.13
C CYS A 38 9.11 4.12 0.10
N GLY A 39 8.38 5.11 0.57
CA GLY A 39 6.93 5.15 0.46
C GLY A 39 6.46 6.51 -0.04
N ASN A 40 5.54 6.50 -1.00
CA ASN A 40 4.90 7.72 -1.49
C ASN A 40 3.45 7.73 -1.02
N VAL A 41 3.00 8.88 -0.55
CA VAL A 41 1.61 9.11 -0.17
C VAL A 41 0.88 9.72 -1.36
N VAL A 42 -0.27 9.15 -1.69
CA VAL A 42 -1.09 9.61 -2.82
C VAL A 42 -2.47 9.97 -2.29
N PRO A 43 -2.69 11.24 -1.86
CA PRO A 43 -3.99 11.65 -1.35
C PRO A 43 -5.02 11.75 -2.46
N GLY A 44 -6.31 11.72 -2.08
CA GLY A 44 -7.41 11.95 -3.01
C GLY A 44 -7.67 10.81 -3.99
N VAL A 45 -7.35 9.59 -3.62
CA VAL A 45 -7.67 8.43 -4.45
C VAL A 45 -9.17 8.19 -4.43
N GLN A 46 -9.79 8.18 -5.61
CA GLN A 46 -11.20 7.88 -5.76
C GLN A 46 -11.34 6.44 -6.21
N SER A 47 -12.09 5.65 -5.46
CA SER A 47 -12.28 4.22 -5.74
C SER A 47 -13.72 3.94 -6.08
N ASP A 48 -13.92 3.23 -7.18
CA ASP A 48 -15.23 2.68 -7.57
C ASP A 48 -15.12 1.17 -7.43
N PHE A 49 -16.13 0.56 -6.83
CA PHE A 49 -16.07 -0.87 -6.54
C PHE A 49 -17.46 -1.51 -6.61
N VAL A 50 -17.48 -2.83 -6.63
CA VAL A 50 -18.70 -3.61 -6.50
C VAL A 50 -18.60 -4.41 -5.21
N TRP A 51 -19.60 -4.27 -4.36
CA TRP A 51 -19.69 -4.99 -3.09
C TRP A 51 -21.09 -5.59 -2.96
N GLN A 52 -21.15 -6.90 -2.77
CA GLN A 52 -22.43 -7.63 -2.66
C GLN A 52 -23.41 -7.32 -3.80
N GLY A 53 -22.89 -7.26 -5.02
CA GLY A 53 -23.68 -7.02 -6.21
C GLY A 53 -24.04 -5.56 -6.48
N GLU A 54 -23.63 -4.65 -5.62
CA GLU A 54 -23.91 -3.22 -5.77
C GLU A 54 -22.65 -2.41 -6.01
N ARG A 55 -22.81 -1.33 -6.76
CA ARG A 55 -21.73 -0.38 -6.98
C ARG A 55 -21.62 0.58 -5.82
N GLY A 56 -20.39 0.83 -5.40
CA GLY A 56 -20.09 1.83 -4.39
C GLY A 56 -18.91 2.67 -4.83
N GLU A 57 -18.69 3.75 -4.10
CA GLU A 57 -17.52 4.61 -4.32
C GLU A 57 -17.02 5.13 -2.99
N GLY A 58 -15.74 5.47 -2.96
CA GLY A 58 -15.12 5.99 -1.75
C GLY A 58 -13.86 6.75 -2.06
N SER A 59 -13.42 7.53 -1.08
CA SER A 59 -12.20 8.29 -1.15
C SER A 59 -11.19 7.69 -0.19
N GLU A 60 -9.97 7.50 -0.67
CA GLU A 60 -8.90 6.87 0.11
C GLU A 60 -7.60 7.64 -0.04
N CYS A 61 -6.63 7.35 0.82
CA CYS A 61 -5.27 7.81 0.68
C CYS A 61 -4.40 6.63 0.26
N GLY A 62 -3.89 6.66 -0.95
CA GLY A 62 -3.05 5.58 -1.46
C GLY A 62 -1.62 5.68 -0.95
N THR A 63 -0.93 4.55 -0.98
CA THR A 63 0.52 4.51 -0.81
C THR A 63 1.14 3.70 -1.92
N LEU A 64 2.28 4.17 -2.41
CA LEU A 64 3.10 3.41 -3.33
C LEU A 64 4.41 3.12 -2.61
N LEU A 65 4.65 1.84 -2.34
CA LEU A 65 5.76 1.40 -1.50
C LEU A 65 6.78 0.68 -2.37
N LYS A 66 8.05 1.03 -2.19
CA LYS A 66 9.14 0.44 -2.98
C LYS A 66 10.01 -0.41 -2.07
N THR A 67 10.23 -1.65 -2.49
CA THR A 67 11.04 -2.60 -1.72
C THR A 67 11.77 -3.56 -2.66
N THR A 68 12.33 -4.61 -2.11
CA THR A 68 12.99 -5.67 -2.88
C THR A 68 12.09 -6.89 -2.93
N ALA A 69 12.32 -7.75 -3.92
CA ALA A 69 11.62 -9.03 -4.02
C ALA A 69 11.84 -9.87 -2.76
N ALA A 70 13.05 -9.79 -2.17
CA ALA A 70 13.39 -10.54 -0.96
C ALA A 70 12.58 -10.11 0.27
N ARG A 71 12.17 -8.83 0.33
CA ARG A 71 11.42 -8.28 1.47
C ARG A 71 9.91 -8.23 1.23
N LEU A 72 9.46 -8.54 0.02
CA LEU A 72 8.06 -8.37 -0.36
C LEU A 72 7.10 -9.11 0.55
N ASP A 73 7.35 -10.40 0.80
CA ASP A 73 6.42 -11.21 1.60
C ASP A 73 6.29 -10.69 3.02
N ALA A 74 7.39 -10.29 3.64
CA ALA A 74 7.37 -9.71 4.98
C ALA A 74 6.62 -8.37 5.01
N ALA A 75 6.84 -7.52 4.00
CA ALA A 75 6.15 -6.24 3.90
C ALA A 75 4.65 -6.44 3.70
N MET A 76 4.26 -7.37 2.83
CA MET A 76 2.85 -7.69 2.58
C MET A 76 2.17 -8.22 3.84
N ALA A 77 2.84 -9.12 4.56
CA ALA A 77 2.31 -9.67 5.81
C ALA A 77 2.11 -8.59 6.87
N ARG A 78 3.04 -7.64 6.94
CA ARG A 78 2.96 -6.53 7.90
C ARG A 78 1.79 -5.57 7.61
N LEU A 79 1.39 -5.48 6.33
CA LEU A 79 0.29 -4.61 5.90
C LEU A 79 -1.10 -5.24 6.08
N GLU A 80 -1.17 -6.52 6.35
CA GLU A 80 -2.44 -7.24 6.55
C GLU A 80 -3.00 -7.17 7.97
#